data_e71a7ffa2027cb395d0128dab9246780
#
_entry.id   e71a7ffa2027cb395d0128dab9246780
#
_cell.length_a   1.000
_cell.length_b   1.000
_cell.length_c   1.000
_cell.angle_alpha   90.00
_cell.angle_beta   90.00
_cell.angle_gamma   90.00
#
_symmetry.space_group_name_H-M   'P 1'
#
loop_
_entity.id
_entity.type
_entity.pdbx_description
1 polymer ?
#
loop_
_entity_poly.entity_id
_entity_poly.type
_entity_poly.pdbx_seq_one_letter_code
_entity_poly.pdbx_strand_id
1 'polypeptide(L)'
;MKELLLLRHGKSDWSTNSSDFDRPLKKRGKRNAKQMGLWLSHQLLQPDLVISSPANRALSTAEIAVSNMKLPTSSIQTDNRIYGADLDDLLLILSEIQSTIHRVMLVGHNPDLEELVEYFIPNIEIAPDGKLVPTATLVYLQLDQQWDSIKDKQKVI
;
A
#
# COMPACT_ATOMS: atom_id res chain seq x y z
N MET A 1 10.20 -12.37 11.31
CA MET A 1 10.39 -11.29 10.32
C MET A 1 9.03 -10.82 9.84
N LYS A 2 8.80 -9.53 9.85
CA LYS A 2 7.54 -8.96 9.33
C LYS A 2 7.72 -8.61 7.86
N GLU A 3 6.63 -8.69 7.09
CA GLU A 3 6.64 -8.36 5.68
C GLU A 3 5.61 -7.25 5.40
N LEU A 4 6.04 -6.25 4.65
CA LEU A 4 5.22 -5.10 4.31
C LEU A 4 5.15 -4.96 2.78
N LEU A 5 3.93 -5.01 2.27
CA LEU A 5 3.61 -4.74 0.88
C LEU A 5 3.02 -3.34 0.81
N LEU A 6 3.65 -2.45 0.06
CA LEU A 6 3.15 -1.10 -0.17
C LEU A 6 2.62 -1.01 -1.60
N LEU A 7 1.35 -0.74 -1.75
CA LEU A 7 0.71 -0.64 -3.06
C LEU A 7 0.13 0.76 -3.27
N ARG A 8 0.67 1.50 -4.23
CA ARG A 8 0.04 2.74 -4.66
C ARG A 8 -1.20 2.43 -5.50
N HIS A 9 -2.28 3.19 -5.28
CA HIS A 9 -3.50 3.05 -6.08
C HIS A 9 -3.23 3.09 -7.59
N GLY A 10 -4.10 2.45 -8.37
CA GLY A 10 -4.05 2.48 -9.81
C GLY A 10 -4.37 3.85 -10.41
N LYS A 11 -4.24 3.95 -11.73
CA LYS A 11 -4.50 5.19 -12.47
C LYS A 11 -5.94 5.65 -12.24
N SER A 12 -6.10 6.89 -11.77
CA SER A 12 -7.41 7.49 -11.51
C SER A 12 -7.92 8.32 -12.69
N ASP A 13 -9.24 8.49 -12.75
CA ASP A 13 -9.93 9.17 -13.85
C ASP A 13 -10.21 10.63 -13.49
N TRP A 14 -9.43 11.55 -14.07
CA TRP A 14 -9.56 12.98 -13.89
C TRP A 14 -10.65 13.60 -14.75
N SER A 15 -11.26 12.86 -15.68
CA SER A 15 -12.32 13.36 -16.56
C SER A 15 -13.68 13.45 -15.88
N THR A 16 -13.81 12.86 -14.68
CA THR A 16 -15.05 12.92 -13.90
C THR A 16 -15.16 14.23 -13.14
N ASN A 17 -16.39 14.63 -12.82
CA ASN A 17 -16.67 15.80 -11.99
C ASN A 17 -16.71 15.45 -10.50
N SER A 18 -15.87 14.52 -10.08
CA SER A 18 -15.80 14.04 -8.71
C SER A 18 -14.86 14.89 -7.86
N SER A 19 -15.09 14.91 -6.54
CA SER A 19 -14.08 15.39 -5.59
C SER A 19 -12.82 14.52 -5.66
N ASP A 20 -11.71 15.01 -5.13
CA ASP A 20 -10.47 14.21 -5.04
C ASP A 20 -10.72 12.88 -4.32
N PHE A 21 -11.46 12.90 -3.21
CA PHE A 21 -11.76 11.70 -2.42
C PHE A 21 -12.59 10.68 -3.22
N ASP A 22 -13.55 11.12 -4.00
CA ASP A 22 -14.47 10.25 -4.75
C ASP A 22 -13.97 9.88 -6.15
N ARG A 23 -12.83 10.43 -6.58
CA ARG A 23 -12.32 10.19 -7.93
C ARG A 23 -12.07 8.70 -8.18
N PRO A 24 -12.71 8.12 -9.21
CA PRO A 24 -12.63 6.68 -9.48
C PRO A 24 -11.36 6.29 -10.24
N LEU A 25 -11.13 5.01 -10.33
CA LEU A 25 -10.09 4.46 -11.20
C LEU A 25 -10.51 4.53 -12.67
N LYS A 26 -9.53 4.74 -13.55
CA LYS A 26 -9.67 4.45 -14.98
C LYS A 26 -9.77 2.94 -15.20
N LYS A 27 -10.23 2.54 -16.38
CA LYS A 27 -10.21 1.12 -16.82
C LYS A 27 -8.81 0.52 -16.71
N ARG A 28 -7.78 1.28 -17.09
CA ARG A 28 -6.37 0.87 -16.96
C ARG A 28 -5.99 0.63 -15.50
N GLY A 29 -6.43 1.49 -14.60
CA GLY A 29 -6.17 1.35 -13.16
C GLY A 29 -6.83 0.08 -12.61
N LYS A 30 -8.06 -0.20 -12.99
CA LYS A 30 -8.76 -1.44 -12.59
C LYS A 30 -8.04 -2.69 -13.11
N ARG A 31 -7.61 -2.67 -14.37
CA ARG A 31 -6.86 -3.78 -14.97
C ARG A 31 -5.54 -4.02 -14.27
N ASN A 32 -4.80 -2.96 -13.96
CA ASN A 32 -3.53 -3.06 -13.24
C ASN A 32 -3.71 -3.62 -11.83
N ALA A 33 -4.76 -3.21 -11.12
CA ALA A 33 -5.09 -3.75 -9.80
C ALA A 33 -5.41 -5.26 -9.87
N LYS A 34 -6.16 -5.69 -10.88
CA LYS A 34 -6.43 -7.11 -11.14
C LYS A 34 -5.14 -7.90 -11.38
N GLN A 35 -4.29 -7.40 -12.26
CA GLN A 35 -3.00 -8.02 -12.58
C GLN A 35 -2.12 -8.14 -11.32
N MET A 36 -2.11 -7.12 -10.47
CA MET A 36 -1.36 -7.15 -9.21
C MET A 36 -1.88 -8.25 -8.28
N GLY A 37 -3.19 -8.35 -8.11
CA GLY A 37 -3.79 -9.40 -7.29
C GLY A 37 -3.45 -10.80 -7.79
N LEU A 38 -3.55 -11.03 -9.09
CA LEU A 38 -3.18 -12.30 -9.71
C LEU A 38 -1.69 -12.61 -9.51
N TRP A 39 -0.83 -11.63 -9.70
CA TRP A 39 0.61 -11.80 -9.49
C TRP A 39 0.94 -12.17 -8.04
N LEU A 40 0.37 -11.45 -7.08
CA LEU A 40 0.58 -11.74 -5.66
C LEU A 40 0.11 -13.16 -5.30
N SER A 41 -1.02 -13.60 -5.85
CA SER A 41 -1.51 -14.96 -5.66
C SER A 41 -0.53 -15.99 -6.21
N HIS A 42 -0.01 -15.79 -7.41
CA HIS A 42 0.98 -16.67 -8.04
C HIS A 42 2.28 -16.74 -7.25
N GLN A 43 2.70 -15.62 -6.66
CA GLN A 43 3.92 -15.56 -5.85
C GLN A 43 3.74 -16.08 -4.41
N LEU A 44 2.53 -16.48 -4.04
CA LEU A 44 2.19 -16.89 -2.68
C LEU A 44 2.48 -15.77 -1.66
N LEU A 45 2.19 -14.53 -2.05
CA LEU A 45 2.41 -13.33 -1.24
C LEU A 45 1.10 -12.69 -0.77
N GLN A 46 0.05 -13.49 -0.58
CA GLN A 46 -1.19 -12.97 -0.03
C GLN A 46 -0.96 -12.40 1.37
N PRO A 47 -1.42 -11.17 1.63
CA PRO A 47 -1.30 -10.58 2.97
C PRO A 47 -2.26 -11.21 3.97
N ASP A 48 -1.87 -11.17 5.24
CA ASP A 48 -2.74 -11.54 6.35
C ASP A 48 -3.73 -10.42 6.68
N LEU A 49 -3.35 -9.18 6.39
CA LEU A 49 -4.15 -7.99 6.63
C LEU A 49 -3.91 -6.98 5.52
N VAL A 50 -4.99 -6.36 5.05
CA VAL A 50 -4.93 -5.23 4.11
C VAL A 50 -5.45 -3.99 4.81
N ILE A 51 -4.67 -2.92 4.82
CA ILE A 51 -5.06 -1.62 5.34
C ILE A 51 -5.08 -0.64 4.16
N SER A 52 -6.22 0.01 3.91
CA SER A 52 -6.38 0.89 2.76
C SER A 52 -6.85 2.28 3.16
N SER A 53 -6.39 3.27 2.40
CA SER A 53 -7.02 4.58 2.37
C SER A 53 -8.50 4.44 2.00
N PRO A 54 -9.39 5.24 2.59
CA PRO A 54 -10.81 5.24 2.23
C PRO A 54 -11.11 5.94 0.91
N ALA A 55 -10.15 6.68 0.34
CA ALA A 55 -10.35 7.34 -0.96
C ALA A 55 -10.71 6.31 -2.03
N ASN A 56 -11.67 6.65 -2.90
CA ASN A 56 -12.25 5.70 -3.86
C ASN A 56 -11.19 4.99 -4.70
N ARG A 57 -10.22 5.71 -5.26
CA ARG A 57 -9.17 5.12 -6.10
C ARG A 57 -8.28 4.11 -5.36
N ALA A 58 -8.03 4.33 -4.07
CA ALA A 58 -7.23 3.41 -3.26
C ALA A 58 -8.05 2.20 -2.80
N LEU A 59 -9.23 2.42 -2.27
CA LEU A 59 -10.11 1.36 -1.80
C LEU A 59 -10.53 0.43 -2.95
N SER A 60 -10.86 0.99 -4.12
CA SER A 60 -11.16 0.20 -5.31
C SER A 60 -9.96 -0.64 -5.76
N THR A 61 -8.75 -0.09 -5.71
CA THR A 61 -7.52 -0.85 -5.99
C THR A 61 -7.38 -2.03 -5.03
N ALA A 62 -7.56 -1.78 -3.73
CA ALA A 62 -7.48 -2.83 -2.71
C ALA A 62 -8.51 -3.92 -2.91
N GLU A 63 -9.76 -3.56 -3.17
CA GLU A 63 -10.87 -4.50 -3.38
C GLU A 63 -10.63 -5.39 -4.60
N ILE A 64 -10.23 -4.80 -5.72
CA ILE A 64 -9.94 -5.54 -6.95
C ILE A 64 -8.75 -6.50 -6.74
N ALA A 65 -7.66 -6.03 -6.13
CA ALA A 65 -6.49 -6.86 -5.86
C ALA A 65 -6.83 -8.04 -4.93
N VAL A 66 -7.52 -7.76 -3.83
CA VAL A 66 -7.93 -8.77 -2.83
C VAL A 66 -8.84 -9.83 -3.46
N SER A 67 -9.82 -9.42 -4.25
CA SER A 67 -10.72 -10.35 -4.97
C SER A 67 -9.94 -11.29 -5.88
N ASN A 68 -8.92 -10.80 -6.56
CA ASN A 68 -8.08 -11.61 -7.46
C ASN A 68 -7.01 -12.42 -6.74
N MET A 69 -6.82 -12.21 -5.45
CA MET A 69 -6.04 -13.09 -4.56
C MET A 69 -6.89 -14.17 -3.90
N LYS A 70 -8.18 -14.22 -4.21
CA LYS A 70 -9.17 -15.12 -3.59
C LYS A 70 -9.30 -14.91 -2.08
N LEU A 71 -9.11 -13.67 -1.64
CA LEU A 71 -9.35 -13.25 -0.26
C LEU A 71 -10.71 -12.55 -0.17
N PRO A 72 -11.41 -12.66 0.96
CA PRO A 72 -12.66 -11.92 1.15
C PRO A 72 -12.38 -10.41 1.31
N THR A 73 -13.33 -9.57 0.88
CA THR A 73 -13.24 -8.12 1.07
C THR A 73 -13.22 -7.73 2.55
N SER A 74 -13.71 -8.60 3.44
CA SER A 74 -13.61 -8.43 4.89
C SER A 74 -12.17 -8.44 5.42
N SER A 75 -11.20 -8.87 4.62
CA SER A 75 -9.78 -8.78 4.97
C SER A 75 -9.24 -7.35 4.86
N ILE A 76 -10.00 -6.41 4.29
CA ILE A 76 -9.62 -5.02 4.14
C ILE A 76 -10.13 -4.20 5.31
N GLN A 77 -9.22 -3.49 5.98
CA GLN A 77 -9.55 -2.45 6.94
C GLN A 77 -9.23 -1.09 6.32
N THR A 78 -10.17 -0.15 6.42
CA THR A 78 -9.90 1.23 6.01
C THR A 78 -9.38 2.02 7.20
N ASP A 79 -8.46 2.94 6.93
CA ASP A 79 -7.94 3.86 7.93
C ASP A 79 -7.91 5.27 7.33
N ASN A 80 -8.70 6.17 7.92
CA ASN A 80 -8.84 7.53 7.41
C ASN A 80 -7.53 8.31 7.46
N ARG A 81 -6.60 7.94 8.34
CA ARG A 81 -5.29 8.58 8.45
C ARG A 81 -4.43 8.40 7.20
N ILE A 82 -4.70 7.38 6.37
CA ILE A 82 -3.93 7.15 5.14
C ILE A 82 -4.27 8.20 4.07
N TYR A 83 -5.45 8.79 4.14
CA TYR A 83 -5.81 9.89 3.23
C TYR A 83 -5.26 11.21 3.76
N GLY A 84 -4.33 11.81 3.03
CA GLY A 84 -3.61 13.01 3.48
C GLY A 84 -2.57 12.74 4.57
N ALA A 85 -2.03 11.51 4.61
CA ALA A 85 -1.06 11.08 5.61
C ALA A 85 0.30 11.77 5.46
N ASP A 86 1.00 11.91 6.56
CA ASP A 86 2.44 12.10 6.56
C ASP A 86 3.14 10.79 7.00
N LEU A 87 4.47 10.83 7.04
CA LEU A 87 5.26 9.65 7.44
C LEU A 87 4.91 9.18 8.85
N ASP A 88 4.75 10.11 9.79
CA ASP A 88 4.43 9.76 11.17
C ASP A 88 3.08 9.07 11.30
N ASP A 89 2.08 9.48 10.52
CA ASP A 89 0.78 8.82 10.48
C ASP A 89 0.91 7.36 10.02
N LEU A 90 1.66 7.12 8.97
CA LEU A 90 1.87 5.76 8.46
C LEU A 90 2.64 4.88 9.44
N LEU A 91 3.67 5.42 10.06
CA LEU A 91 4.42 4.68 11.09
C LEU A 91 3.56 4.36 12.30
N LEU A 92 2.68 5.28 12.70
CA LEU A 92 1.74 5.04 13.79
C LEU A 92 0.77 3.91 13.46
N ILE A 93 0.19 3.92 12.28
CA ILE A 93 -0.72 2.86 11.81
C ILE A 93 -0.02 1.50 11.86
N LEU A 94 1.20 1.41 11.33
CA LEU A 94 1.96 0.16 11.34
C LEU A 94 2.29 -0.31 12.76
N SER A 95 2.59 0.63 13.66
CA SER A 95 2.92 0.31 15.06
C SER A 95 1.75 -0.29 15.84
N GLU A 96 0.53 -0.06 15.39
CA GLU A 96 -0.71 -0.53 16.03
C GLU A 96 -1.14 -1.94 15.56
N ILE A 97 -0.46 -2.50 14.57
CA ILE A 97 -0.80 -3.83 14.03
C ILE A 97 -0.49 -4.90 15.08
N GLN A 98 -1.41 -5.85 15.22
CA GLN A 98 -1.24 -6.96 16.16
C GLN A 98 0.01 -7.79 15.83
N SER A 99 0.73 -8.22 16.85
CA SER A 99 1.98 -8.96 16.72
C SER A 99 1.81 -10.31 16.00
N THR A 100 0.61 -10.87 15.98
CA THR A 100 0.29 -12.12 15.29
C THR A 100 0.20 -11.99 13.78
N ILE A 101 0.02 -10.76 13.26
CA ILE A 101 -0.01 -10.48 11.82
C ILE A 101 1.43 -10.48 11.29
N HIS A 102 1.68 -11.29 10.28
CA HIS A 102 3.00 -11.46 9.69
C HIS A 102 3.20 -10.59 8.45
N ARG A 103 2.27 -10.63 7.51
CA ARG A 103 2.34 -9.89 6.24
C ARG A 103 1.18 -8.93 6.12
N VAL A 104 1.50 -7.65 5.90
CA VAL A 104 0.51 -6.57 5.75
C VAL A 104 0.66 -5.94 4.38
N MET A 105 -0.46 -5.68 3.71
CA MET A 105 -0.50 -4.82 2.54
C MET A 105 -1.16 -3.48 2.91
N LEU A 106 -0.45 -2.38 2.64
CA LEU A 106 -0.94 -1.03 2.83
C LEU A 106 -1.16 -0.40 1.46
N VAL A 107 -2.38 0.06 1.20
CA VAL A 107 -2.76 0.67 -0.07
C VAL A 107 -3.00 2.15 0.16
N GLY A 108 -2.25 2.99 -0.54
CA GLY A 108 -2.29 4.42 -0.30
C GLY A 108 -1.80 5.27 -1.47
N HIS A 109 -1.20 6.38 -1.13
CA HIS A 109 -0.91 7.49 -2.03
C HIS A 109 0.55 7.93 -1.92
N ASN A 110 1.01 8.66 -2.94
CA ASN A 110 2.23 9.44 -2.88
C ASN A 110 1.91 10.90 -2.47
N PRO A 111 2.85 11.60 -1.84
CA PRO A 111 4.25 11.20 -1.57
C PRO A 111 4.45 10.31 -0.35
N ASP A 112 3.40 10.02 0.42
CA ASP A 112 3.46 9.34 1.71
C ASP A 112 4.13 7.96 1.61
N LEU A 113 3.77 7.17 0.58
CA LEU A 113 4.37 5.85 0.37
C LEU A 113 5.86 5.95 0.03
N GLU A 114 6.25 6.92 -0.78
CA GLU A 114 7.67 7.17 -1.09
C GLU A 114 8.46 7.55 0.15
N GLU A 115 7.91 8.41 0.99
CA GLU A 115 8.52 8.79 2.27
C GLU A 115 8.71 7.58 3.19
N LEU A 116 7.73 6.66 3.21
CA LEU A 116 7.83 5.44 3.99
C LEU A 116 8.93 4.50 3.45
N VAL A 117 9.04 4.35 2.14
CA VAL A 117 10.12 3.56 1.52
C VAL A 117 11.48 4.15 1.88
N GLU A 118 11.64 5.46 1.75
CA GLU A 118 12.90 6.13 2.11
C GLU A 118 13.24 6.01 3.60
N TYR A 119 12.24 5.96 4.46
CA TYR A 119 12.45 5.72 5.89
C TYR A 119 13.10 4.36 6.15
N PHE A 120 12.62 3.31 5.47
CA PHE A 120 13.15 1.96 5.62
C PHE A 120 14.44 1.74 4.84
N ILE A 121 14.58 2.38 3.69
CA ILE A 121 15.74 2.23 2.80
C ILE A 121 16.30 3.63 2.49
N PRO A 122 17.09 4.20 3.41
CA PRO A 122 17.73 5.50 3.17
C PRO A 122 18.66 5.43 1.94
N ASN A 123 18.66 6.48 1.15
CA ASN A 123 19.49 6.61 -0.07
C ASN A 123 19.13 5.59 -1.17
N ILE A 124 17.87 5.16 -1.24
CA ILE A 124 17.40 4.32 -2.34
C ILE A 124 17.59 5.06 -3.67
N GLU A 125 18.05 4.33 -4.69
CA GLU A 125 18.17 4.88 -6.03
C GLU A 125 16.79 5.09 -6.66
N ILE A 126 16.59 6.30 -7.19
CA ILE A 126 15.34 6.65 -7.88
C ILE A 126 15.54 6.44 -9.37
N ALA A 127 14.53 5.89 -10.05
CA ALA A 127 14.54 5.72 -11.50
C ALA A 127 14.74 7.05 -12.24
N PRO A 128 15.28 7.04 -13.47
CA PRO A 128 15.57 8.27 -14.22
C PRO A 128 14.38 9.20 -14.44
N ASP A 129 13.15 8.68 -14.37
CA ASP A 129 11.92 9.50 -14.47
C ASP A 129 11.56 10.21 -13.16
N GLY A 130 12.35 10.06 -12.09
CA GLY A 130 12.14 10.67 -10.79
C GLY A 130 11.03 10.02 -9.95
N LYS A 131 10.49 8.88 -10.39
CA LYS A 131 9.39 8.20 -9.69
C LYS A 131 9.90 6.97 -8.95
N LEU A 132 9.76 6.99 -7.63
CA LEU A 132 10.09 5.83 -6.79
C LEU A 132 8.92 4.83 -6.75
N VAL A 133 7.69 5.32 -6.59
CA VAL A 133 6.48 4.49 -6.53
C VAL A 133 5.42 5.02 -7.51
N PRO A 134 5.49 4.67 -8.80
CA PRO A 134 4.43 4.99 -9.77
C PRO A 134 3.07 4.37 -9.39
N THR A 135 1.99 4.78 -10.08
CA THR A 135 0.66 4.17 -9.88
C THR A 135 0.71 2.66 -10.09
N ALA A 136 -0.07 1.91 -9.31
CA ALA A 136 -0.14 0.44 -9.32
C ALA A 136 1.22 -0.25 -9.10
N THR A 137 2.17 0.43 -8.52
CA THR A 137 3.48 -0.14 -8.16
C THR A 137 3.40 -0.75 -6.77
N LEU A 138 4.00 -1.92 -6.64
CA LEU A 138 4.14 -2.64 -5.37
C LEU A 138 5.60 -2.55 -4.89
N VAL A 139 5.77 -2.22 -3.63
CA VAL A 139 7.05 -2.34 -2.94
C VAL A 139 6.93 -3.43 -1.89
N TYR A 140 7.83 -4.39 -1.92
CA TYR A 140 7.88 -5.50 -0.96
C TYR A 140 9.08 -5.31 -0.04
N LEU A 141 8.82 -5.22 1.27
CA LEU A 141 9.83 -5.02 2.29
C LEU A 141 9.80 -6.16 3.31
N GLN A 142 10.96 -6.67 3.64
CA GLN A 142 11.16 -7.59 4.77
C GLN A 142 11.76 -6.81 5.93
N LEU A 143 11.11 -6.87 7.10
CA LEU A 143 11.47 -6.08 8.26
C LEU A 143 11.90 -7.00 9.40
N ASP A 144 13.07 -6.75 9.98
CA ASP A 144 13.53 -7.47 11.17
C ASP A 144 12.83 -7.01 12.45
N GLN A 145 12.12 -5.88 12.37
CA GLN A 145 11.44 -5.28 13.51
C GLN A 145 10.06 -5.89 13.70
N GLN A 146 9.57 -5.84 14.93
CA GLN A 146 8.15 -6.05 15.21
C GLN A 146 7.37 -4.77 14.88
N TRP A 147 6.04 -4.90 14.69
CA TRP A 147 5.23 -3.73 14.35
C TRP A 147 5.32 -2.63 15.40
N ASP A 148 5.28 -2.98 16.68
CA ASP A 148 5.32 -2.01 17.78
C ASP A 148 6.66 -1.25 17.92
N SER A 149 7.73 -1.78 17.34
CA SER A 149 9.04 -1.11 17.35
C SER A 149 9.39 -0.43 16.02
N ILE A 150 8.44 -0.35 15.09
CA ILE A 150 8.71 0.12 13.72
C ILE A 150 9.14 1.59 13.64
N LYS A 151 8.79 2.39 14.65
CA LYS A 151 9.21 3.78 14.77
C LYS A 151 10.66 3.94 15.19
N ASP A 152 11.23 2.90 15.78
CA ASP A 152 12.61 2.91 16.20
C ASP A 152 13.48 2.71 14.98
N LYS A 153 14.37 3.66 14.72
CA LYS A 153 15.31 3.58 13.59
C LYS A 153 16.29 2.43 13.82
N GLN A 154 15.87 1.22 13.50
CA GLN A 154 16.77 0.09 13.46
C GLN A 154 17.10 -0.24 12.00
N LYS A 155 18.28 -0.76 11.80
CA LYS A 155 18.84 -1.03 10.49
C LYS A 155 17.99 -2.04 9.73
N VAL A 156 17.58 -1.67 8.54
CA VAL A 156 17.17 -2.62 7.50
C VAL A 156 18.45 -3.38 7.11
N ILE A 157 18.44 -4.68 7.25
CA ILE A 157 19.56 -5.53 6.83
C ILE A 157 19.48 -5.76 5.33
#